data_7e871c6687e0b453be4b7a8e855a430f
#
_entry.id   7e871c6687e0b453be4b7a8e855a430f
#
_cell.length_a   1.000
_cell.length_b   1.000
_cell.length_c   1.000
_cell.angle_alpha   90.00
_cell.angle_beta   90.00
_cell.angle_gamma   90.00
#
_symmetry.space_group_name_H-M   'P 1'
#
loop_
_entity.id
_entity.type
_entity.pdbx_description
1 polymer ?
#
loop_
_entity_poly.entity_id
_entity_poly.type
_entity_poly.pdbx_seq_one_letter_code
_entity_poly.pdbx_strand_id
1 'polypeptide(L)'
;VAELANRVIIVTGGASGIGKETVLQLSEEGATVVVADYNEDAAKDVVSQIESNGGNAASYKVDVSKAEQVKGMIEWTADKFGTLNGIFNNAGIGLVKPFLEMDPESYHRVIDVDQHSVYYGMYYGAKKMVELKVPGTIVNTASIYGFRAALGSFNYNAAKAAVVMMSKSGALELADYGIRVVGVAPGFIDTPILGENEEMKESLASLHLRGKLIDPKKVASVVTFLFTDAASAINGSTVPIDDGFLAYKTKKG
;
A
#
# COMPACT_ATOMS: atom_id res chain seq x y z
N VAL A 1 21.14 14.77 -1.51
CA VAL A 1 21.49 13.53 -0.75
C VAL A 1 20.24 12.68 -0.78
N ALA A 2 20.35 11.45 -1.27
CA ALA A 2 19.23 10.52 -1.33
C ALA A 2 18.77 10.20 0.11
N GLU A 3 17.52 10.57 0.46
CA GLU A 3 17.05 10.48 1.85
C GLU A 3 16.84 9.04 2.33
N LEU A 4 16.71 8.09 1.39
CA LEU A 4 16.47 6.67 1.68
C LEU A 4 17.67 5.78 1.37
N ALA A 5 18.86 6.36 1.20
CA ALA A 5 20.08 5.59 0.98
C ALA A 5 20.30 4.54 2.08
N ASN A 6 20.66 3.33 1.67
CA ASN A 6 20.86 2.16 2.54
C ASN A 6 19.59 1.60 3.22
N ARG A 7 18.40 2.05 2.84
CA ARG A 7 17.14 1.44 3.28
C ARG A 7 16.68 0.38 2.29
N VAL A 8 16.22 -0.75 2.81
CA VAL A 8 15.57 -1.83 2.05
C VAL A 8 14.08 -1.81 2.33
N ILE A 9 13.29 -1.63 1.27
CA ILE A 9 11.84 -1.44 1.39
C ILE A 9 11.12 -2.42 0.46
N ILE A 10 10.18 -3.20 1.01
CA ILE A 10 9.29 -4.08 0.25
C ILE A 10 8.03 -3.29 -0.14
N VAL A 11 7.59 -3.43 -1.38
CA VAL A 11 6.30 -2.91 -1.85
C VAL A 11 5.49 -4.05 -2.43
N THR A 12 4.36 -4.39 -1.81
CA THR A 12 3.43 -5.39 -2.34
C THR A 12 2.49 -4.75 -3.37
N GLY A 13 2.13 -5.50 -4.43
CA GLY A 13 1.44 -4.93 -5.58
C GLY A 13 2.33 -3.91 -6.31
N GLY A 14 3.66 -4.15 -6.33
CA GLY A 14 4.66 -3.21 -6.83
C GLY A 14 4.77 -3.15 -8.35
N ALA A 15 4.06 -4.01 -9.08
CA ALA A 15 4.17 -4.08 -10.53
C ALA A 15 3.23 -3.13 -11.30
N SER A 16 2.27 -2.49 -10.62
CA SER A 16 1.29 -1.62 -11.27
C SER A 16 0.79 -0.49 -10.36
N GLY A 17 0.09 0.48 -10.93
CA GLY A 17 -0.64 1.53 -10.23
C GLY A 17 0.21 2.26 -9.19
N ILE A 18 -0.35 2.45 -7.99
CA ILE A 18 0.30 3.15 -6.87
C ILE A 18 1.62 2.45 -6.49
N GLY A 19 1.63 1.11 -6.43
CA GLY A 19 2.81 0.33 -6.06
C GLY A 19 3.97 0.57 -7.01
N LYS A 20 3.73 0.52 -8.32
CA LYS A 20 4.75 0.80 -9.35
C LYS A 20 5.33 2.20 -9.20
N GLU A 21 4.48 3.22 -9.11
CA GLU A 21 4.97 4.60 -8.96
C GLU A 21 5.75 4.78 -7.64
N THR A 22 5.34 4.05 -6.59
CA THR A 22 6.05 4.09 -5.29
C THR A 22 7.44 3.47 -5.38
N VAL A 23 7.61 2.29 -6.00
CA VAL A 23 8.94 1.67 -6.11
C VAL A 23 9.88 2.52 -6.96
N LEU A 24 9.38 3.18 -8.00
CA LEU A 24 10.17 4.10 -8.81
C LEU A 24 10.68 5.29 -7.97
N GLN A 25 9.79 5.98 -7.24
CA GLN A 25 10.17 7.13 -6.42
C GLN A 25 11.05 6.74 -5.22
N LEU A 26 10.79 5.61 -4.55
CA LEU A 26 11.66 5.10 -3.48
C LEU A 26 13.08 4.84 -4.00
N SER A 27 13.20 4.27 -5.21
CA SER A 27 14.50 4.03 -5.84
C SER A 27 15.20 5.33 -6.23
N GLU A 28 14.48 6.34 -6.74
CA GLU A 28 15.03 7.67 -7.01
C GLU A 28 15.58 8.34 -5.75
N GLU A 29 14.97 8.08 -4.58
CA GLU A 29 15.48 8.53 -3.27
C GLU A 29 16.58 7.62 -2.69
N GLY A 30 17.07 6.66 -3.46
CA GLY A 30 18.23 5.82 -3.13
C GLY A 30 17.93 4.56 -2.34
N ALA A 31 16.66 4.20 -2.14
CA ALA A 31 16.31 2.94 -1.50
C ALA A 31 16.62 1.73 -2.40
N THR A 32 17.00 0.61 -1.80
CA THR A 32 16.89 -0.71 -2.42
C THR A 32 15.44 -1.16 -2.29
N VAL A 33 14.78 -1.47 -3.41
CA VAL A 33 13.36 -1.82 -3.40
C VAL A 33 13.11 -3.27 -3.80
N VAL A 34 12.22 -3.93 -3.08
CA VAL A 34 11.69 -5.25 -3.46
C VAL A 34 10.31 -5.06 -4.08
N VAL A 35 10.23 -5.30 -5.37
CA VAL A 35 8.99 -5.26 -6.15
C VAL A 35 8.28 -6.60 -5.99
N ALA A 36 7.36 -6.66 -5.04
CA ALA A 36 6.63 -7.88 -4.70
C ALA A 36 5.26 -7.87 -5.37
N ASP A 37 4.99 -8.85 -6.22
CA ASP A 37 3.73 -8.92 -6.97
C ASP A 37 3.34 -10.38 -7.28
N TYR A 38 2.05 -10.60 -7.53
CA TYR A 38 1.55 -11.87 -8.05
C TYR A 38 1.99 -12.09 -9.50
N ASN A 39 2.06 -11.01 -10.29
CA ASN A 39 2.53 -11.00 -11.67
C ASN A 39 4.06 -10.84 -11.70
N GLU A 40 4.75 -11.97 -11.74
CA GLU A 40 6.21 -12.02 -11.71
C GLU A 40 6.88 -11.29 -12.88
N ASP A 41 6.32 -11.40 -14.08
CA ASP A 41 6.93 -10.80 -15.28
C ASP A 41 6.80 -9.27 -15.24
N ALA A 42 5.62 -8.75 -14.88
CA ALA A 42 5.46 -7.32 -14.68
C ALA A 42 6.35 -6.76 -13.57
N ALA A 43 6.60 -7.53 -12.49
CA ALA A 43 7.54 -7.12 -11.44
C ALA A 43 8.99 -7.06 -11.96
N LYS A 44 9.40 -8.01 -12.80
CA LYS A 44 10.73 -8.00 -13.46
C LYS A 44 10.90 -6.82 -14.41
N ASP A 45 9.86 -6.45 -15.15
CA ASP A 45 9.90 -5.28 -16.03
C ASP A 45 10.13 -3.98 -15.24
N VAL A 46 9.46 -3.84 -14.09
CA VAL A 46 9.66 -2.69 -13.19
C VAL A 46 11.07 -2.68 -12.60
N VAL A 47 11.60 -3.83 -12.18
CA VAL A 47 13.00 -3.96 -11.72
C VAL A 47 13.95 -3.52 -12.82
N SER A 48 13.79 -4.00 -14.06
CA SER A 48 14.63 -3.61 -15.18
C SER A 48 14.59 -2.10 -15.45
N GLN A 49 13.43 -1.48 -15.30
CA GLN A 49 13.28 -0.02 -15.40
C GLN A 49 14.08 0.70 -14.30
N ILE A 50 14.03 0.22 -13.06
CA ILE A 50 14.77 0.80 -11.93
C ILE A 50 16.28 0.67 -12.15
N GLU A 51 16.75 -0.54 -12.53
CA GLU A 51 18.16 -0.82 -12.76
C GLU A 51 18.75 -0.01 -13.93
N SER A 52 17.98 0.19 -15.00
CA SER A 52 18.38 1.02 -16.15
C SER A 52 18.58 2.49 -15.77
N ASN A 53 17.92 2.95 -14.71
CA ASN A 53 18.08 4.29 -14.13
C ASN A 53 19.15 4.35 -13.02
N GLY A 54 19.91 3.24 -12.81
CA GLY A 54 20.98 3.17 -11.82
C GLY A 54 20.51 2.88 -10.38
N GLY A 55 19.24 2.55 -10.19
CA GLY A 55 18.69 2.14 -8.90
C GLY A 55 18.97 0.67 -8.57
N ASN A 56 18.69 0.28 -7.33
CA ASN A 56 18.85 -1.09 -6.86
C ASN A 56 17.48 -1.71 -6.54
N ALA A 57 17.14 -2.81 -7.19
CA ALA A 57 15.85 -3.47 -7.02
C ALA A 57 15.95 -4.99 -7.17
N ALA A 58 14.93 -5.69 -6.66
CA ALA A 58 14.72 -7.09 -6.97
C ALA A 58 13.22 -7.40 -7.02
N SER A 59 12.82 -8.33 -7.86
CA SER A 59 11.44 -8.83 -7.91
C SER A 59 11.26 -10.03 -6.99
N TYR A 60 10.06 -10.16 -6.43
CA TYR A 60 9.64 -11.34 -5.68
C TYR A 60 8.19 -11.69 -6.03
N LYS A 61 7.96 -12.91 -6.50
CA LYS A 61 6.61 -13.42 -6.77
C LYS A 61 5.92 -13.80 -5.47
N VAL A 62 4.75 -13.22 -5.20
CA VAL A 62 4.00 -13.48 -3.96
C VAL A 62 2.49 -13.41 -4.18
N ASP A 63 1.77 -14.39 -3.67
CA ASP A 63 0.35 -14.27 -3.38
C ASP A 63 0.22 -13.78 -1.91
N VAL A 64 -0.11 -12.50 -1.75
CA VAL A 64 -0.20 -11.87 -0.44
C VAL A 64 -1.33 -12.41 0.44
N SER A 65 -2.30 -13.13 -0.14
CA SER A 65 -3.35 -13.83 0.62
C SER A 65 -2.82 -15.05 1.40
N LYS A 66 -1.57 -15.46 1.14
CA LYS A 66 -0.94 -16.65 1.73
C LYS A 66 0.13 -16.25 2.74
N ALA A 67 -0.14 -16.44 4.03
CA ALA A 67 0.74 -16.07 5.13
C ALA A 67 2.18 -16.56 4.95
N GLU A 68 2.36 -17.83 4.54
CA GLU A 68 3.68 -18.42 4.35
C GLU A 68 4.45 -17.81 3.18
N GLN A 69 3.77 -17.35 2.13
CA GLN A 69 4.43 -16.66 1.02
C GLN A 69 4.90 -15.27 1.44
N VAL A 70 4.07 -14.53 2.21
CA VAL A 70 4.47 -13.22 2.77
C VAL A 70 5.66 -13.39 3.73
N LYS A 71 5.63 -14.40 4.60
CA LYS A 71 6.75 -14.74 5.47
C LYS A 71 8.02 -15.02 4.65
N GLY A 72 7.92 -15.89 3.63
CA GLY A 72 9.05 -16.22 2.76
C GLY A 72 9.64 -15.02 2.04
N MET A 73 8.80 -14.09 1.57
CA MET A 73 9.21 -12.82 0.96
C MET A 73 10.05 -11.97 1.92
N ILE A 74 9.61 -11.86 3.17
CA ILE A 74 10.29 -11.06 4.19
C ILE A 74 11.62 -11.70 4.58
N GLU A 75 11.65 -13.01 4.80
CA GLU A 75 12.87 -13.75 5.09
C GLU A 75 13.88 -13.63 3.94
N TRP A 76 13.46 -13.90 2.72
CA TRP A 76 14.29 -13.78 1.54
C TRP A 76 14.87 -12.36 1.37
N THR A 77 14.08 -11.32 1.64
CA THR A 77 14.53 -9.93 1.55
C THR A 77 15.64 -9.66 2.56
N ALA A 78 15.45 -10.07 3.81
CA ALA A 78 16.44 -9.90 4.87
C ALA A 78 17.72 -10.68 4.58
N ASP A 79 17.62 -11.90 4.09
CA ASP A 79 18.77 -12.75 3.74
C ASP A 79 19.55 -12.16 2.55
N LYS A 80 18.85 -11.65 1.54
CA LYS A 80 19.47 -11.11 0.33
C LYS A 80 20.18 -9.78 0.57
N PHE A 81 19.60 -8.89 1.37
CA PHE A 81 20.06 -7.51 1.54
C PHE A 81 20.65 -7.22 2.93
N GLY A 82 20.59 -8.18 3.87
CA GLY A 82 21.12 -8.03 5.22
C GLY A 82 20.29 -7.16 6.15
N THR A 83 19.19 -6.56 5.68
CA THR A 83 18.32 -5.66 6.46
C THR A 83 16.91 -5.61 5.87
N LEU A 84 15.97 -5.07 6.66
CA LEU A 84 14.63 -4.69 6.21
C LEU A 84 14.20 -3.44 6.99
N ASN A 85 14.02 -2.32 6.31
CA ASN A 85 13.73 -1.02 6.94
C ASN A 85 12.30 -0.53 6.68
N GLY A 86 11.61 -1.12 5.70
CA GLY A 86 10.25 -0.69 5.41
C GLY A 86 9.43 -1.71 4.64
N ILE A 87 8.11 -1.60 4.82
CA ILE A 87 7.13 -2.35 4.05
C ILE A 87 5.99 -1.42 3.67
N PHE A 88 5.66 -1.40 2.39
CA PHE A 88 4.41 -0.82 1.91
C PHE A 88 3.44 -1.95 1.57
N ASN A 89 2.49 -2.20 2.45
CA ASN A 89 1.38 -3.13 2.24
C ASN A 89 0.36 -2.45 1.33
N ASN A 90 0.53 -2.60 0.02
CA ASN A 90 -0.25 -1.89 -0.99
C ASN A 90 -1.11 -2.82 -1.86
N ALA A 91 -0.74 -4.09 -2.02
CA ALA A 91 -1.54 -5.04 -2.79
C ALA A 91 -3.01 -5.04 -2.35
N GLY A 92 -3.91 -5.01 -3.32
CA GLY A 92 -5.34 -5.00 -3.06
C GLY A 92 -6.14 -5.32 -4.32
N ILE A 93 -7.39 -5.71 -4.13
CA ILE A 93 -8.35 -5.99 -5.20
C ILE A 93 -9.67 -5.28 -4.92
N GLY A 94 -10.41 -4.98 -5.99
CA GLY A 94 -11.79 -4.51 -5.90
C GLY A 94 -12.75 -5.61 -6.37
N LEU A 95 -13.82 -5.83 -5.63
CA LEU A 95 -14.93 -6.67 -6.05
C LEU A 95 -16.23 -5.99 -5.63
N VAL A 96 -16.92 -5.42 -6.61
CA VAL A 96 -18.21 -4.74 -6.41
C VAL A 96 -19.34 -5.74 -6.66
N LYS A 97 -20.20 -5.96 -5.66
CA LYS A 97 -21.34 -6.85 -5.72
C LYS A 97 -22.43 -6.36 -4.78
N PRO A 98 -23.71 -6.36 -5.16
CA PRO A 98 -24.80 -6.10 -4.22
C PRO A 98 -24.72 -7.03 -3.00
N PHE A 99 -25.09 -6.54 -1.82
CA PHE A 99 -24.90 -7.30 -0.57
C PHE A 99 -25.57 -8.69 -0.60
N LEU A 100 -26.79 -8.78 -1.11
CA LEU A 100 -27.52 -10.06 -1.19
C LEU A 100 -26.96 -11.04 -2.24
N GLU A 101 -26.09 -10.57 -3.14
CA GLU A 101 -25.40 -11.37 -4.14
C GLU A 101 -23.96 -11.70 -3.75
N MET A 102 -23.47 -11.08 -2.66
CA MET A 102 -22.11 -11.27 -2.15
C MET A 102 -22.04 -12.57 -1.35
N ASP A 103 -21.72 -13.65 -2.03
CA ASP A 103 -21.47 -14.94 -1.40
C ASP A 103 -20.23 -14.92 -0.50
N PRO A 104 -20.10 -15.88 0.44
CA PRO A 104 -18.97 -15.94 1.37
C PRO A 104 -17.60 -16.01 0.67
N GLU A 105 -17.49 -16.67 -0.47
CA GLU A 105 -16.25 -16.78 -1.23
C GLU A 105 -15.82 -15.40 -1.77
N SER A 106 -16.74 -14.66 -2.40
CA SER A 106 -16.52 -13.28 -2.85
C SER A 106 -16.13 -12.35 -1.70
N TYR A 107 -16.74 -12.52 -0.53
CA TYR A 107 -16.39 -11.77 0.67
C TYR A 107 -14.96 -12.08 1.13
N HIS A 108 -14.66 -13.35 1.38
CA HIS A 108 -13.36 -13.79 1.89
C HIS A 108 -12.22 -13.46 0.93
N ARG A 109 -12.43 -13.55 -0.39
CA ARG A 109 -11.39 -13.20 -1.37
C ARG A 109 -10.86 -11.78 -1.18
N VAL A 110 -11.74 -10.81 -0.92
CA VAL A 110 -11.31 -9.42 -0.65
C VAL A 110 -10.68 -9.30 0.73
N ILE A 111 -11.26 -9.94 1.76
CA ILE A 111 -10.69 -9.93 3.10
C ILE A 111 -9.27 -10.52 3.11
N ASP A 112 -9.04 -11.62 2.42
CA ASP A 112 -7.73 -12.29 2.39
C ASP A 112 -6.65 -11.41 1.72
N VAL A 113 -7.02 -10.71 0.64
CA VAL A 113 -6.06 -9.87 -0.09
C VAL A 113 -5.91 -8.49 0.54
N ASP A 114 -7.01 -7.83 0.97
CA ASP A 114 -7.00 -6.41 1.35
C ASP A 114 -6.84 -6.17 2.85
N GLN A 115 -7.08 -7.20 3.68
CA GLN A 115 -6.97 -7.13 5.13
C GLN A 115 -5.93 -8.10 5.69
N HIS A 116 -6.06 -9.40 5.43
CA HIS A 116 -5.15 -10.40 5.99
C HIS A 116 -3.72 -10.21 5.48
N SER A 117 -3.54 -9.84 4.21
CA SER A 117 -2.21 -9.53 3.67
C SER A 117 -1.51 -8.41 4.43
N VAL A 118 -2.26 -7.36 4.79
CA VAL A 118 -1.73 -6.24 5.60
C VAL A 118 -1.30 -6.74 6.98
N TYR A 119 -2.13 -7.57 7.63
CA TYR A 119 -1.75 -8.19 8.89
C TYR A 119 -0.47 -9.02 8.75
N TYR A 120 -0.36 -9.86 7.72
CA TYR A 120 0.83 -10.68 7.51
C TYR A 120 2.08 -9.83 7.27
N GLY A 121 1.99 -8.79 6.42
CA GLY A 121 3.08 -7.86 6.18
C GLY A 121 3.52 -7.12 7.44
N MET A 122 2.57 -6.64 8.25
CA MET A 122 2.85 -6.02 9.54
C MET A 122 3.51 -7.01 10.51
N TYR A 123 2.92 -8.18 10.70
CA TYR A 123 3.38 -9.15 11.68
C TYR A 123 4.78 -9.69 11.38
N TYR A 124 4.98 -10.25 10.19
CA TYR A 124 6.26 -10.83 9.83
C TYR A 124 7.34 -9.76 9.62
N GLY A 125 6.96 -8.58 9.05
CA GLY A 125 7.86 -7.47 8.85
C GLY A 125 8.36 -6.87 10.17
N ALA A 126 7.46 -6.54 11.08
CA ALA A 126 7.84 -6.04 12.39
C ALA A 126 8.70 -7.04 13.16
N LYS A 127 8.31 -8.33 13.16
CA LYS A 127 9.10 -9.39 13.79
C LYS A 127 10.53 -9.47 13.23
N LYS A 128 10.70 -9.35 11.92
CA LYS A 128 12.01 -9.36 11.27
C LYS A 128 12.81 -8.10 11.60
N MET A 129 12.21 -6.92 11.59
CA MET A 129 12.88 -5.67 11.99
C MET A 129 13.38 -5.73 13.44
N VAL A 130 12.56 -6.28 14.36
CA VAL A 130 12.95 -6.49 15.77
C VAL A 130 14.11 -7.50 15.89
N GLU A 131 14.05 -8.62 15.16
CA GLU A 131 15.12 -9.62 15.11
C GLU A 131 16.45 -9.02 14.63
N LEU A 132 16.41 -8.20 13.59
CA LEU A 132 17.56 -7.49 13.03
C LEU A 132 18.01 -6.29 13.87
N LYS A 133 17.22 -5.88 14.87
CA LYS A 133 17.47 -4.70 15.73
C LYS A 133 17.56 -3.41 14.91
N VAL A 134 16.76 -3.26 13.89
CA VAL A 134 16.69 -2.06 13.06
C VAL A 134 15.36 -1.35 13.25
N PRO A 135 15.35 -0.01 13.29
CA PRO A 135 14.12 0.75 13.23
C PRO A 135 13.46 0.61 11.85
N GLY A 136 12.16 0.81 11.78
CA GLY A 136 11.47 0.64 10.50
C GLY A 136 10.20 1.48 10.36
N THR A 137 9.65 1.45 9.15
CA THR A 137 8.38 2.07 8.83
C THR A 137 7.50 1.10 8.07
N ILE A 138 6.27 0.93 8.52
CA ILE A 138 5.24 0.15 7.83
C ILE A 138 4.17 1.12 7.35
N VAL A 139 3.93 1.14 6.04
CA VAL A 139 2.84 1.92 5.45
C VAL A 139 1.77 0.97 4.93
N ASN A 140 0.51 1.24 5.25
CA ASN A 140 -0.62 0.38 4.87
C ASN A 140 -1.60 1.14 3.98
N THR A 141 -2.01 0.55 2.87
CA THR A 141 -3.04 1.10 1.99
C THR A 141 -4.44 0.80 2.53
N ALA A 142 -5.00 1.77 3.26
CA ALA A 142 -6.42 1.84 3.57
C ALA A 142 -7.20 2.36 2.32
N SER A 143 -8.26 3.10 2.52
CA SER A 143 -9.05 3.75 1.48
C SER A 143 -9.95 4.81 2.11
N ILE A 144 -10.46 5.75 1.33
CA ILE A 144 -11.62 6.56 1.71
C ILE A 144 -12.81 5.68 2.14
N TYR A 145 -12.90 4.49 1.56
CA TYR A 145 -13.93 3.48 1.89
C TYR A 145 -13.67 2.73 3.20
N GLY A 146 -12.57 2.99 3.87
CA GLY A 146 -12.38 2.63 5.29
C GLY A 146 -13.06 3.60 6.27
N PHE A 147 -13.54 4.76 5.77
CA PHE A 147 -14.20 5.81 6.55
C PHE A 147 -15.65 6.06 6.12
N ARG A 148 -15.99 5.74 4.89
CA ARG A 148 -17.35 5.89 4.32
C ARG A 148 -17.74 4.63 3.58
N ALA A 149 -19.00 4.22 3.76
CA ALA A 149 -19.56 3.10 3.02
C ALA A 149 -19.82 3.48 1.55
N ALA A 150 -19.61 2.52 0.66
CA ALA A 150 -20.00 2.58 -0.73
C ALA A 150 -20.92 1.41 -1.09
N LEU A 151 -21.88 1.68 -1.93
CA LEU A 151 -22.80 0.65 -2.41
C LEU A 151 -22.05 -0.44 -3.16
N GLY A 152 -22.38 -1.68 -2.91
CA GLY A 152 -21.74 -2.85 -3.55
C GLY A 152 -20.33 -3.17 -3.05
N SER A 153 -19.79 -2.43 -2.09
CA SER A 153 -18.41 -2.58 -1.60
C SER A 153 -18.33 -3.07 -0.14
N PHE A 154 -19.29 -3.88 0.29
CA PHE A 154 -19.38 -4.32 1.69
C PHE A 154 -18.10 -4.99 2.20
N ASN A 155 -17.54 -5.93 1.42
CA ASN A 155 -16.30 -6.62 1.71
C ASN A 155 -15.09 -5.66 1.78
N TYR A 156 -14.98 -4.78 0.80
CA TYR A 156 -13.89 -3.80 0.69
C TYR A 156 -13.97 -2.75 1.81
N ASN A 157 -15.16 -2.24 2.12
CA ASN A 157 -15.37 -1.34 3.25
C ASN A 157 -14.91 -1.97 4.57
N ALA A 158 -15.32 -3.23 4.82
CA ALA A 158 -14.91 -3.96 6.02
C ALA A 158 -13.39 -4.13 6.09
N ALA A 159 -12.75 -4.57 5.00
CA ALA A 159 -11.30 -4.74 4.93
C ALA A 159 -10.57 -3.43 5.18
N LYS A 160 -10.93 -2.35 4.49
CA LYS A 160 -10.22 -1.06 4.58
C LYS A 160 -10.46 -0.33 5.91
N ALA A 161 -11.63 -0.50 6.53
CA ALA A 161 -11.87 -0.03 7.90
C ALA A 161 -11.00 -0.78 8.92
N ALA A 162 -10.83 -2.09 8.75
CA ALA A 162 -9.92 -2.87 9.58
C ALA A 162 -8.46 -2.38 9.42
N VAL A 163 -7.99 -2.08 8.20
CA VAL A 163 -6.64 -1.56 7.94
C VAL A 163 -6.40 -0.21 8.64
N VAL A 164 -7.41 0.67 8.67
CA VAL A 164 -7.32 1.93 9.44
C VAL A 164 -7.03 1.66 10.92
N MET A 165 -7.77 0.71 11.52
CA MET A 165 -7.58 0.39 12.94
C MET A 165 -6.29 -0.42 13.19
N MET A 166 -5.92 -1.35 12.30
CA MET A 166 -4.64 -2.06 12.38
C MET A 166 -3.46 -1.11 12.37
N SER A 167 -3.49 -0.04 11.56
CA SER A 167 -2.42 0.95 11.51
C SER A 167 -2.28 1.70 12.84
N LYS A 168 -3.39 2.03 13.50
CA LYS A 168 -3.38 2.65 14.82
C LYS A 168 -2.86 1.71 15.91
N SER A 169 -3.39 0.49 15.96
CA SER A 169 -2.99 -0.51 16.96
C SER A 169 -1.53 -0.91 16.79
N GLY A 170 -1.11 -1.15 15.55
CA GLY A 170 0.29 -1.47 15.25
C GLY A 170 1.26 -0.37 15.65
N ALA A 171 0.90 0.89 15.43
CA ALA A 171 1.73 2.02 15.86
C ALA A 171 1.89 2.08 17.39
N LEU A 172 0.82 1.79 18.13
CA LEU A 172 0.85 1.76 19.58
C LEU A 172 1.76 0.63 20.11
N GLU A 173 1.62 -0.58 19.53
CA GLU A 173 2.32 -1.77 20.02
C GLU A 173 3.78 -1.86 19.55
N LEU A 174 4.14 -1.21 18.44
CA LEU A 174 5.46 -1.31 17.84
C LEU A 174 6.38 -0.11 18.13
N ALA A 175 5.87 0.94 18.81
CA ALA A 175 6.61 2.16 19.09
C ALA A 175 7.90 1.91 19.88
N ASP A 176 7.85 1.07 20.90
CA ASP A 176 9.01 0.74 21.75
C ASP A 176 10.14 0.00 21.00
N TYR A 177 9.82 -0.56 19.83
CA TYR A 177 10.80 -1.19 18.95
C TYR A 177 11.36 -0.24 17.88
N GLY A 178 10.99 1.05 17.94
CA GLY A 178 11.40 2.04 16.93
C GLY A 178 10.75 1.83 15.55
N ILE A 179 9.58 1.16 15.51
CA ILE A 179 8.84 0.89 14.28
C ILE A 179 7.61 1.80 14.24
N ARG A 180 7.49 2.58 13.16
CA ARG A 180 6.31 3.40 12.88
C ARG A 180 5.33 2.65 12.00
N VAL A 181 4.04 2.85 12.23
CA VAL A 181 2.97 2.32 11.36
C VAL A 181 2.05 3.46 10.95
N VAL A 182 1.88 3.65 9.66
CA VAL A 182 1.07 4.73 9.08
C VAL A 182 0.13 4.17 8.03
N GLY A 183 -1.13 4.59 8.04
CA GLY A 183 -2.07 4.32 6.97
C GLY A 183 -2.05 5.42 5.91
N VAL A 184 -2.34 5.08 4.66
CA VAL A 184 -2.74 6.03 3.63
C VAL A 184 -4.15 5.69 3.16
N ALA A 185 -4.98 6.69 2.91
CA ALA A 185 -6.36 6.50 2.44
C ALA A 185 -6.55 7.21 1.09
N PRO A 186 -6.20 6.54 -0.02
CA PRO A 186 -6.42 7.09 -1.35
C PRO A 186 -7.91 7.27 -1.65
N GLY A 187 -8.23 8.31 -2.43
CA GLY A 187 -9.52 8.48 -3.08
C GLY A 187 -9.61 7.64 -4.36
N PHE A 188 -10.18 8.21 -5.41
CA PHE A 188 -10.26 7.55 -6.72
C PHE A 188 -9.00 7.85 -7.52
N ILE A 189 -8.17 6.83 -7.69
CA ILE A 189 -6.84 6.94 -8.32
C ILE A 189 -6.91 6.35 -9.72
N ASP A 190 -6.34 7.02 -10.70
CA ASP A 190 -6.28 6.52 -12.08
C ASP A 190 -5.30 5.35 -12.21
N THR A 191 -5.83 4.16 -11.96
CA THR A 191 -5.06 2.90 -11.94
C THR A 191 -5.85 1.79 -12.62
N PRO A 192 -5.20 0.69 -13.02
CA PRO A 192 -5.86 -0.45 -13.65
C PRO A 192 -7.03 -1.06 -12.84
N ILE A 193 -7.07 -0.87 -11.53
CA ILE A 193 -8.15 -1.37 -10.67
C ILE A 193 -9.52 -0.75 -10.99
N LEU A 194 -9.56 0.45 -11.59
CA LEU A 194 -10.79 1.10 -12.03
C LEU A 194 -11.31 0.55 -13.37
N GLY A 195 -10.49 -0.25 -14.08
CA GLY A 195 -10.85 -0.72 -15.43
C GLY A 195 -10.83 0.38 -16.49
N GLU A 196 -11.45 0.10 -17.64
CA GLU A 196 -11.41 0.97 -18.83
C GLU A 196 -12.71 1.75 -19.08
N ASN A 197 -13.69 1.68 -18.18
CA ASN A 197 -14.97 2.37 -18.34
C ASN A 197 -14.81 3.87 -18.06
N GLU A 198 -14.73 4.68 -19.11
CA GLU A 198 -14.51 6.14 -19.00
C GLU A 198 -15.70 6.87 -18.34
N GLU A 199 -16.94 6.46 -18.58
CA GLU A 199 -18.12 7.07 -17.93
C GLU A 199 -18.07 6.86 -16.40
N MET A 200 -17.68 5.67 -15.97
CA MET A 200 -17.47 5.38 -14.55
C MET A 200 -16.31 6.22 -13.99
N LYS A 201 -15.21 6.36 -14.71
CA LYS A 201 -14.06 7.18 -14.29
C LYS A 201 -14.45 8.66 -14.15
N GLU A 202 -15.19 9.20 -15.10
CA GLU A 202 -15.71 10.59 -15.02
C GLU A 202 -16.65 10.77 -13.82
N SER A 203 -17.55 9.82 -13.59
CA SER A 203 -18.44 9.84 -12.43
C SER A 203 -17.65 9.86 -11.12
N LEU A 204 -16.65 8.98 -10.96
CA LEU A 204 -15.80 8.93 -9.78
C LEU A 204 -14.95 10.20 -9.64
N ALA A 205 -14.41 10.72 -10.73
CA ALA A 205 -13.64 11.98 -10.76
C ALA A 205 -14.47 13.15 -10.25
N SER A 206 -15.77 13.20 -10.60
CA SER A 206 -16.69 14.28 -10.18
C SER A 206 -16.88 14.36 -8.65
N LEU A 207 -16.60 13.27 -7.93
CA LEU A 207 -16.71 13.23 -6.47
C LEU A 207 -15.53 13.91 -5.77
N HIS A 208 -14.41 14.13 -6.44
CA HIS A 208 -13.29 14.93 -5.96
C HIS A 208 -13.55 16.42 -6.11
N LEU A 209 -12.94 17.24 -5.26
CA LEU A 209 -13.13 18.70 -5.32
C LEU A 209 -12.71 19.31 -6.65
N ARG A 210 -11.60 18.84 -7.22
CA ARG A 210 -11.10 19.33 -8.52
C ARG A 210 -11.70 18.61 -9.72
N GLY A 211 -12.62 17.66 -9.50
CA GLY A 211 -13.32 16.94 -10.56
C GLY A 211 -12.39 16.08 -11.43
N LYS A 212 -11.34 15.50 -10.84
CA LYS A 212 -10.35 14.68 -11.55
C LYS A 212 -9.98 13.46 -10.72
N LEU A 213 -9.68 12.35 -11.38
CA LEU A 213 -8.98 11.25 -10.74
C LEU A 213 -7.59 11.71 -10.27
N ILE A 214 -7.11 11.11 -9.21
CA ILE A 214 -5.78 11.41 -8.68
C ILE A 214 -4.76 10.57 -9.45
N ASP A 215 -3.69 11.21 -9.91
CA ASP A 215 -2.53 10.53 -10.48
C ASP A 215 -1.85 9.65 -9.41
N PRO A 216 -1.61 8.35 -9.67
CA PRO A 216 -0.94 7.44 -8.73
C PRO A 216 0.42 7.98 -8.23
N LYS A 217 1.12 8.78 -9.03
CA LYS A 217 2.36 9.45 -8.62
C LYS A 217 2.18 10.35 -7.39
N LYS A 218 1.00 10.96 -7.23
CA LYS A 218 0.72 11.81 -6.06
C LYS A 218 0.54 10.99 -4.78
N VAL A 219 -0.03 9.79 -4.89
CA VAL A 219 -0.08 8.85 -3.76
C VAL A 219 1.32 8.36 -3.44
N ALA A 220 2.07 7.94 -4.46
CA ALA A 220 3.46 7.50 -4.32
C ALA A 220 4.34 8.54 -3.63
N SER A 221 4.20 9.84 -3.98
CA SER A 221 4.98 10.91 -3.34
C SER A 221 4.70 11.03 -1.84
N VAL A 222 3.44 10.87 -1.42
CA VAL A 222 3.10 10.85 0.01
C VAL A 222 3.68 9.62 0.69
N VAL A 223 3.56 8.44 0.07
CA VAL A 223 4.10 7.19 0.62
C VAL A 223 5.62 7.27 0.75
N THR A 224 6.32 7.76 -0.27
CA THR A 224 7.78 7.95 -0.24
C THR A 224 8.18 8.90 0.89
N PHE A 225 7.50 10.04 1.04
CA PHE A 225 7.70 10.95 2.17
C PHE A 225 7.53 10.25 3.53
N LEU A 226 6.52 9.40 3.68
CA LEU A 226 6.28 8.67 4.93
C LEU A 226 7.43 7.72 5.32
N PHE A 227 8.27 7.31 4.38
CA PHE A 227 9.47 6.52 4.66
C PHE A 227 10.68 7.38 5.05
N THR A 228 10.66 8.68 4.84
CA THR A 228 11.77 9.59 5.20
C THR A 228 11.78 9.93 6.69
N ASP A 229 12.90 10.46 7.16
CA ASP A 229 13.03 10.95 8.54
C ASP A 229 12.22 12.22 8.79
N ALA A 230 11.92 12.99 7.74
CA ALA A 230 11.06 14.16 7.81
C ALA A 230 9.63 13.82 8.29
N ALA A 231 9.19 12.57 8.06
CA ALA A 231 7.90 12.07 8.52
C ALA A 231 7.94 11.38 9.89
N SER A 232 9.05 11.46 10.64
CA SER A 232 9.26 10.70 11.89
C SER A 232 8.21 10.94 12.97
N ALA A 233 7.59 12.12 13.00
CA ALA A 233 6.50 12.45 13.93
C ALA A 233 5.12 11.90 13.50
N ILE A 234 4.99 11.33 12.29
CA ILE A 234 3.73 10.76 11.79
C ILE A 234 3.71 9.27 12.13
N ASN A 235 2.91 8.90 13.13
CA ASN A 235 2.73 7.52 13.59
C ASN A 235 1.27 7.29 14.01
N GLY A 236 0.69 6.14 13.73
CA GLY A 236 -0.68 5.78 14.08
C GLY A 236 -1.77 6.55 13.33
N SER A 237 -1.42 7.45 12.42
CA SER A 237 -2.36 8.21 11.61
C SER A 237 -2.69 7.49 10.32
N THR A 238 -3.87 7.76 9.77
CA THR A 238 -4.18 7.42 8.37
C THR A 238 -4.35 8.72 7.59
N VAL A 239 -3.50 8.93 6.60
CA VAL A 239 -3.42 10.16 5.80
C VAL A 239 -4.35 10.06 4.60
N PRO A 240 -5.43 10.86 4.52
CA PRO A 240 -6.26 10.92 3.32
C PRO A 240 -5.49 11.53 2.14
N ILE A 241 -5.60 10.88 0.97
CA ILE A 241 -5.07 11.39 -0.30
C ILE A 241 -6.23 11.33 -1.29
N ASP A 242 -7.22 12.19 -1.08
CA ASP A 242 -8.58 12.02 -1.60
C ASP A 242 -9.17 13.29 -2.22
N ASP A 243 -8.34 14.29 -2.46
CA ASP A 243 -8.78 15.60 -3.00
C ASP A 243 -10.05 16.14 -2.29
N GLY A 244 -10.10 15.96 -0.95
CA GLY A 244 -11.15 16.48 -0.08
C GLY A 244 -12.43 15.64 -0.01
N PHE A 245 -12.49 14.47 -0.61
CA PHE A 245 -13.70 13.62 -0.61
C PHE A 245 -14.24 13.32 0.79
N LEU A 246 -13.37 13.04 1.76
CA LEU A 246 -13.80 12.78 3.14
C LEU A 246 -14.21 14.03 3.91
N ALA A 247 -13.72 15.20 3.50
CA ALA A 247 -13.95 16.45 4.21
C ALA A 247 -15.34 17.06 3.93
N TYR A 248 -16.00 16.67 2.84
CA TYR A 248 -17.25 17.31 2.40
C TYR A 248 -18.38 16.30 2.26
N LYS A 249 -19.59 16.74 2.62
CA LYS A 249 -20.82 15.97 2.42
C LYS A 249 -21.30 16.04 0.99
N THR A 250 -21.21 17.22 0.39
CA THR A 250 -21.58 17.47 -1.00
C THR A 250 -20.64 18.52 -1.58
N LYS A 251 -20.23 18.32 -2.82
CA LYS A 251 -19.66 19.40 -3.60
C LYS A 251 -20.83 20.27 -4.03
N LYS A 252 -20.91 21.46 -3.48
CA LYS A 252 -21.98 22.37 -3.83
C LYS A 252 -21.88 22.77 -5.29
N GLY A 253 -22.99 22.65 -5.99
CA GLY A 253 -23.21 23.43 -7.19
C GLY A 253 -23.57 24.86 -6.83
#